data_841c78e4f5777d1895daa3d0caf20ed4
#
_entry.id   841c78e4f5777d1895daa3d0caf20ed4
#
_cell.length_a   1.000
_cell.length_b   1.000
_cell.length_c   1.000
_cell.angle_alpha   90.00
_cell.angle_beta   90.00
_cell.angle_gamma   90.00
#
_symmetry.space_group_name_H-M   'P 1'
#
loop_
_entity.id
_entity.type
_entity.pdbx_description
1 polymer ?
#
loop_
_entity_poly.entity_id
_entity_poly.type
_entity_poly.pdbx_seq_one_letter_code
_entity_poly.pdbx_strand_id
1 'polypeptide(L)'
;MSSTFSAKEPALGYYYQIIRGLVLLLVENRMASPCLSFECLDDIAIEDEGNVALYQAKLHIKPVQLTDRSTDFWKTIRVWSEGIKNGRFNPSVTIFTLITTASIPEGSFLNLFFSDKEEDRKKIIATMESIATETTNKENKPGYDAFSALTEEQKQTLIGNIRITDSNVSIYDTMEQLKYRLELSAPIGALDSFIDSVLGWWFRNSVDMLQAGTKQTISKAAVNNYIQACRDQIRADALPDEFFEKVEIDDAALEESKDKTFVKQLTLVDATKREKKTAISDYKRAYGQRSKWLRDGRVAQSEYDSFDANLQEEWQSRFDMMLDDTEGQGEEERKTAGHVFYRENYVAPQYQLPLFRNNASGYITKGSYQILSNDKTIGWHPDYKDLLNDDETVE
;
A
#
# COMPACT_ATOMS: atom_id res chain seq x y z
N MET A 1 -21.45 6.60 -34.58
CA MET A 1 -21.31 5.28 -35.25
C MET A 1 -20.33 4.47 -34.36
N SER A 2 -20.83 3.51 -33.61
CA SER A 2 -19.95 2.58 -32.87
C SER A 2 -19.40 1.59 -33.88
N SER A 3 -18.07 1.50 -34.00
CA SER A 3 -17.45 0.51 -34.91
C SER A 3 -17.80 -0.89 -34.38
N THR A 4 -18.26 -1.75 -35.27
CA THR A 4 -18.61 -3.16 -35.02
C THR A 4 -17.40 -4.01 -34.57
N PHE A 5 -16.21 -3.42 -34.46
CA PHE A 5 -14.92 -4.02 -34.07
C PHE A 5 -14.28 -3.37 -32.83
N SER A 6 -15.08 -2.85 -31.90
CA SER A 6 -14.52 -2.27 -30.68
C SER A 6 -14.13 -3.38 -29.72
N ALA A 7 -12.82 -3.54 -29.45
CA ALA A 7 -12.29 -4.43 -28.41
C ALA A 7 -12.43 -3.86 -26.98
N LYS A 8 -13.13 -2.73 -26.82
CA LYS A 8 -13.24 -2.00 -25.53
C LYS A 8 -13.90 -2.83 -24.43
N GLU A 9 -15.06 -3.42 -24.73
CA GLU A 9 -15.81 -4.20 -23.73
C GLU A 9 -15.07 -5.48 -23.30
N PRO A 10 -14.55 -6.31 -24.23
CA PRO A 10 -13.73 -7.45 -23.83
C PRO A 10 -12.51 -7.06 -23.00
N ALA A 11 -11.77 -6.02 -23.39
CA ALA A 11 -10.60 -5.55 -22.64
C ALA A 11 -10.95 -5.13 -21.22
N LEU A 12 -12.01 -4.34 -21.04
CA LEU A 12 -12.48 -3.93 -19.72
C LEU A 12 -12.99 -5.12 -18.89
N GLY A 13 -13.57 -6.14 -19.54
CA GLY A 13 -13.96 -7.38 -18.88
C GLY A 13 -12.77 -8.10 -18.24
N TYR A 14 -11.67 -8.26 -18.98
CA TYR A 14 -10.43 -8.85 -18.43
C TYR A 14 -9.82 -8.02 -17.32
N TYR A 15 -9.74 -6.69 -17.46
CA TYR A 15 -9.28 -5.81 -16.37
C TYR A 15 -10.14 -5.95 -15.12
N TYR A 16 -11.45 -6.02 -15.30
CA TYR A 16 -12.37 -6.23 -14.18
C TYR A 16 -12.11 -7.56 -13.46
N GLN A 17 -11.95 -8.65 -14.21
CA GLN A 17 -11.64 -9.96 -13.64
C GLN A 17 -10.34 -9.94 -12.85
N ILE A 18 -9.28 -9.32 -13.38
CA ILE A 18 -7.97 -9.22 -12.72
C ILE A 18 -8.09 -8.47 -11.39
N ILE A 19 -8.72 -7.28 -11.39
CA ILE A 19 -8.85 -6.47 -10.16
C ILE A 19 -9.79 -7.15 -9.18
N ARG A 20 -10.90 -7.71 -9.66
CA ARG A 20 -11.86 -8.44 -8.83
C ARG A 20 -11.24 -9.67 -8.17
N GLY A 21 -10.37 -10.38 -8.88
CA GLY A 21 -9.61 -11.51 -8.35
C GLY A 21 -8.79 -11.13 -7.12
N LEU A 22 -8.08 -10.00 -7.17
CA LEU A 22 -7.34 -9.50 -6.01
C LEU A 22 -8.27 -9.21 -4.82
N VAL A 23 -9.36 -8.50 -5.06
CA VAL A 23 -10.33 -8.19 -4.00
C VAL A 23 -10.90 -9.47 -3.39
N LEU A 24 -11.29 -10.45 -4.21
CA LEU A 24 -11.83 -11.72 -3.75
C LEU A 24 -10.81 -12.51 -2.91
N LEU A 25 -9.56 -12.58 -3.36
CA LEU A 25 -8.50 -13.27 -2.63
C LEU A 25 -8.21 -12.61 -1.28
N LEU A 26 -8.18 -11.28 -1.23
CA LEU A 26 -7.96 -10.52 0.02
C LEU A 26 -9.07 -10.75 1.05
N VAL A 27 -10.33 -10.93 0.60
CA VAL A 27 -11.47 -11.14 1.50
C VAL A 27 -11.75 -12.60 1.83
N GLU A 28 -11.14 -13.54 1.12
CA GLU A 28 -11.35 -14.96 1.40
C GLU A 28 -10.83 -15.30 2.80
N ASN A 29 -11.72 -15.73 3.68
CA ASN A 29 -11.44 -16.05 5.08
C ASN A 29 -11.96 -17.42 5.53
N ARG A 30 -12.61 -18.16 4.62
CA ARG A 30 -13.14 -19.51 4.89
C ARG A 30 -12.11 -20.60 4.62
N MET A 31 -11.08 -20.26 3.84
CA MET A 31 -10.01 -21.14 3.43
C MET A 31 -8.74 -20.84 4.26
N ALA A 32 -8.03 -21.87 4.68
CA ALA A 32 -6.82 -21.71 5.50
C ALA A 32 -5.62 -21.19 4.67
N SER A 33 -5.49 -21.67 3.44
CA SER A 33 -4.38 -21.33 2.54
C SER A 33 -4.87 -21.07 1.12
N PRO A 34 -5.73 -20.05 0.90
CA PRO A 34 -6.36 -19.83 -0.39
C PRO A 34 -5.34 -19.45 -1.47
N CYS A 35 -5.46 -20.09 -2.62
CA CYS A 35 -4.70 -19.85 -3.84
C CYS A 35 -5.65 -19.49 -4.98
N LEU A 36 -5.32 -18.44 -5.74
CA LEU A 36 -6.12 -17.98 -6.87
C LEU A 36 -5.48 -18.40 -8.19
N SER A 37 -6.32 -18.77 -9.16
CA SER A 37 -5.96 -18.91 -10.57
C SER A 37 -6.98 -18.22 -11.47
N PHE A 38 -6.55 -17.83 -12.69
CA PHE A 38 -7.40 -17.28 -13.74
C PHE A 38 -7.56 -18.28 -14.89
N GLU A 39 -8.76 -18.33 -15.51
CA GLU A 39 -9.07 -19.07 -16.75
C GLU A 39 -8.66 -20.58 -16.69
N CYS A 40 -8.43 -21.12 -15.49
CA CYS A 40 -8.09 -22.52 -15.32
C CYS A 40 -9.30 -23.40 -15.10
N LEU A 41 -10.14 -23.05 -14.14
CA LEU A 41 -11.38 -23.76 -13.81
C LEU A 41 -12.60 -22.92 -14.22
N ASP A 42 -12.55 -21.62 -14.01
CA ASP A 42 -13.53 -20.60 -14.40
C ASP A 42 -12.78 -19.27 -14.62
N ASP A 43 -13.47 -18.15 -14.84
CA ASP A 43 -12.84 -16.82 -14.99
C ASP A 43 -11.86 -16.57 -13.82
N ILE A 44 -12.33 -16.82 -12.58
CA ILE A 44 -11.53 -16.75 -11.36
C ILE A 44 -11.83 -18.00 -10.52
N ALA A 45 -10.80 -18.69 -10.06
CA ALA A 45 -10.94 -19.79 -9.10
C ALA A 45 -10.08 -19.51 -7.86
N ILE A 46 -10.66 -19.71 -6.67
CA ILE A 46 -9.94 -19.70 -5.39
C ILE A 46 -10.09 -21.08 -4.79
N GLU A 47 -8.97 -21.69 -4.43
CA GLU A 47 -8.91 -23.07 -3.98
C GLU A 47 -8.05 -23.21 -2.74
N ASP A 48 -8.42 -24.16 -1.89
CA ASP A 48 -7.66 -24.66 -0.75
C ASP A 48 -7.83 -26.17 -0.68
N GLU A 49 -7.16 -26.84 0.25
CA GLU A 49 -7.30 -28.29 0.46
C GLU A 49 -8.77 -28.69 0.69
N GLY A 50 -9.43 -29.11 -0.38
CA GLY A 50 -10.79 -29.65 -0.37
C GLY A 50 -11.92 -28.63 -0.58
N ASN A 51 -11.66 -27.35 -0.68
CA ASN A 51 -12.68 -26.32 -0.96
C ASN A 51 -12.34 -25.58 -2.26
N VAL A 52 -13.38 -25.29 -3.04
CA VAL A 52 -13.26 -24.55 -4.31
C VAL A 52 -14.32 -23.46 -4.36
N ALA A 53 -13.93 -22.27 -4.73
CA ALA A 53 -14.82 -21.16 -5.04
C ALA A 53 -14.56 -20.72 -6.48
N LEU A 54 -15.56 -20.89 -7.34
CA LEU A 54 -15.53 -20.50 -8.74
C LEU A 54 -16.32 -19.22 -8.94
N TYR A 55 -15.76 -18.27 -9.67
CA TYR A 55 -16.39 -17.00 -9.96
C TYR A 55 -16.42 -16.75 -11.46
N GLN A 56 -17.62 -16.62 -12.00
CA GLN A 56 -17.86 -16.16 -13.36
C GLN A 56 -18.20 -14.67 -13.30
N ALA A 57 -17.40 -13.82 -13.93
CA ALA A 57 -17.58 -12.38 -13.90
C ALA A 57 -18.12 -11.83 -15.21
N LYS A 58 -19.22 -11.07 -15.16
CA LYS A 58 -19.87 -10.45 -16.33
C LYS A 58 -19.96 -8.93 -16.11
N LEU A 59 -19.11 -8.21 -16.83
CA LEU A 59 -19.09 -6.75 -16.81
C LEU A 59 -19.93 -6.20 -17.97
N HIS A 60 -20.91 -5.38 -17.65
CA HIS A 60 -21.66 -4.56 -18.61
C HIS A 60 -21.36 -3.08 -18.37
N ILE A 61 -20.99 -2.36 -19.44
CA ILE A 61 -20.70 -0.92 -19.37
C ILE A 61 -22.02 -0.13 -19.30
N LYS A 62 -23.07 -0.67 -19.90
CA LYS A 62 -24.41 -0.06 -19.90
C LYS A 62 -25.31 -0.81 -18.93
N PRO A 63 -26.32 -0.15 -18.35
CA PRO A 63 -27.34 -0.84 -17.57
C PRO A 63 -28.01 -1.95 -18.39
N VAL A 64 -27.96 -3.17 -17.90
CA VAL A 64 -28.54 -4.37 -18.50
C VAL A 64 -29.28 -5.13 -17.42
N GLN A 65 -30.31 -5.87 -17.80
CA GLN A 65 -31.04 -6.76 -16.87
C GLN A 65 -30.60 -8.22 -17.07
N LEU A 66 -30.32 -8.90 -15.95
CA LEU A 66 -30.12 -10.33 -15.91
C LEU A 66 -31.51 -11.01 -15.80
N THR A 67 -32.11 -11.31 -16.92
CA THR A 67 -33.42 -11.96 -16.99
C THR A 67 -33.31 -13.47 -16.94
N ASP A 68 -34.44 -14.17 -16.72
CA ASP A 68 -34.55 -15.63 -16.70
C ASP A 68 -33.96 -16.32 -17.95
N ARG A 69 -33.89 -15.59 -19.07
CA ARG A 69 -33.37 -16.08 -20.35
C ARG A 69 -32.09 -15.36 -20.79
N SER A 70 -31.40 -14.68 -19.87
CA SER A 70 -30.14 -14.03 -20.20
C SER A 70 -29.09 -15.05 -20.64
N THR A 71 -28.44 -14.71 -21.73
CA THR A 71 -27.35 -15.50 -22.32
C THR A 71 -26.18 -15.66 -21.33
N ASP A 72 -25.88 -14.62 -20.56
CA ASP A 72 -24.82 -14.66 -19.54
C ASP A 72 -25.11 -15.71 -18.47
N PHE A 73 -26.34 -15.76 -17.96
CA PHE A 73 -26.74 -16.77 -16.98
C PHE A 73 -26.62 -18.19 -17.57
N TRP A 74 -27.19 -18.43 -18.75
CA TRP A 74 -27.21 -19.77 -19.34
C TRP A 74 -25.85 -20.23 -19.87
N LYS A 75 -25.00 -19.32 -20.33
CA LYS A 75 -23.58 -19.64 -20.63
C LYS A 75 -22.83 -20.06 -19.37
N THR A 76 -23.05 -19.37 -18.27
CA THR A 76 -22.46 -19.71 -16.97
C THR A 76 -22.96 -21.08 -16.49
N ILE A 77 -24.25 -21.33 -16.52
CA ILE A 77 -24.83 -22.64 -16.18
C ILE A 77 -24.26 -23.76 -17.05
N ARG A 78 -24.03 -23.50 -18.35
CA ARG A 78 -23.39 -24.48 -19.24
C ARG A 78 -22.00 -24.85 -18.74
N VAL A 79 -21.14 -23.87 -18.47
CA VAL A 79 -19.76 -24.12 -18.02
C VAL A 79 -19.74 -24.96 -16.75
N TRP A 80 -20.57 -24.62 -15.77
CA TRP A 80 -20.63 -25.34 -14.52
C TRP A 80 -21.22 -26.76 -14.66
N SER A 81 -22.28 -26.91 -15.44
CA SER A 81 -22.93 -28.20 -15.68
C SER A 81 -22.00 -29.16 -16.43
N GLU A 82 -21.34 -28.70 -17.50
CA GLU A 82 -20.36 -29.48 -18.25
C GLU A 82 -19.16 -29.88 -17.37
N GLY A 83 -18.68 -28.96 -16.52
CA GLY A 83 -17.59 -29.24 -15.58
C GLY A 83 -17.94 -30.30 -14.54
N ILE A 84 -19.17 -30.28 -14.01
CA ILE A 84 -19.69 -31.31 -13.09
C ILE A 84 -19.80 -32.65 -13.81
N LYS A 85 -20.42 -32.64 -14.99
CA LYS A 85 -20.63 -33.87 -15.77
C LYS A 85 -19.31 -34.57 -16.14
N ASN A 86 -18.27 -33.77 -16.46
CA ASN A 86 -16.95 -34.25 -16.84
C ASN A 86 -16.01 -34.52 -15.66
N GLY A 87 -16.51 -34.43 -14.40
CA GLY A 87 -15.73 -34.63 -13.19
C GLY A 87 -14.66 -33.57 -12.92
N ARG A 88 -14.73 -32.39 -13.62
CA ARG A 88 -13.81 -31.28 -13.41
C ARG A 88 -14.10 -30.54 -12.10
N PHE A 89 -15.37 -30.51 -11.70
CA PHE A 89 -15.84 -29.93 -10.44
C PHE A 89 -16.57 -30.97 -9.60
N ASN A 90 -16.28 -30.96 -8.30
CA ASN A 90 -17.10 -31.67 -7.33
C ASN A 90 -18.11 -30.67 -6.73
N PRO A 91 -19.41 -30.73 -7.11
CA PRO A 91 -20.38 -29.73 -6.67
C PRO A 91 -20.61 -29.70 -5.16
N SER A 92 -20.28 -30.77 -4.42
CA SER A 92 -20.45 -30.83 -2.97
C SER A 92 -19.47 -29.95 -2.18
N VAL A 93 -18.30 -29.62 -2.77
CA VAL A 93 -17.25 -28.82 -2.14
C VAL A 93 -16.96 -27.54 -2.92
N THR A 94 -17.73 -27.28 -3.97
CA THR A 94 -17.55 -26.12 -4.83
C THR A 94 -18.68 -25.12 -4.63
N ILE A 95 -18.33 -23.85 -4.38
CA ILE A 95 -19.25 -22.73 -4.42
C ILE A 95 -19.12 -22.08 -5.79
N PHE A 96 -20.25 -21.88 -6.48
CA PHE A 96 -20.35 -21.31 -7.79
C PHE A 96 -20.92 -19.89 -7.68
N THR A 97 -20.18 -18.88 -8.06
CA THR A 97 -20.63 -17.47 -7.92
C THR A 97 -20.67 -16.78 -9.27
N LEU A 98 -21.86 -16.32 -9.68
CA LEU A 98 -22.02 -15.41 -10.80
C LEU A 98 -21.96 -13.97 -10.26
N ILE A 99 -20.95 -13.22 -10.70
CA ILE A 99 -20.78 -11.80 -10.40
C ILE A 99 -21.17 -11.01 -11.67
N THR A 100 -22.16 -10.14 -11.57
CA THR A 100 -22.60 -9.34 -12.71
C THR A 100 -22.94 -7.90 -12.33
N THR A 101 -22.66 -6.96 -13.24
CA THR A 101 -23.11 -5.57 -13.11
C THR A 101 -24.55 -5.38 -13.58
N ALA A 102 -25.17 -6.42 -14.17
CA ALA A 102 -26.59 -6.42 -14.53
C ALA A 102 -27.49 -6.54 -13.29
N SER A 103 -28.66 -5.92 -13.30
CA SER A 103 -29.66 -6.04 -12.24
C SER A 103 -30.66 -7.16 -12.54
N ILE A 104 -31.06 -7.90 -11.51
CA ILE A 104 -32.13 -8.91 -11.64
C ILE A 104 -33.48 -8.18 -11.57
N PRO A 105 -34.38 -8.35 -12.56
CA PRO A 105 -35.69 -7.71 -12.54
C PRO A 105 -36.58 -8.29 -11.44
N GLU A 106 -37.49 -7.47 -10.91
CA GLU A 106 -38.52 -7.90 -9.99
C GLU A 106 -39.37 -9.00 -10.65
N GLY A 107 -39.64 -10.07 -9.89
CA GLY A 107 -40.39 -11.22 -10.40
C GLY A 107 -39.59 -12.29 -11.17
N SER A 108 -38.30 -12.07 -11.42
CA SER A 108 -37.42 -13.13 -11.95
C SER A 108 -37.22 -14.24 -10.94
N PHE A 109 -37.19 -15.52 -11.41
CA PHE A 109 -36.85 -16.65 -10.54
C PHE A 109 -35.44 -16.55 -9.99
N LEU A 110 -34.55 -15.79 -10.63
CA LEU A 110 -33.16 -15.59 -10.18
C LEU A 110 -33.11 -14.93 -8.77
N ASN A 111 -34.17 -14.20 -8.38
CA ASN A 111 -34.28 -13.68 -7.02
C ASN A 111 -34.37 -14.77 -5.95
N LEU A 112 -34.78 -15.98 -6.31
CA LEU A 112 -34.85 -17.11 -5.38
C LEU A 112 -33.46 -17.61 -4.95
N PHE A 113 -32.39 -17.30 -5.69
CA PHE A 113 -31.02 -17.62 -5.29
C PHE A 113 -30.53 -16.85 -4.06
N PHE A 114 -31.24 -15.81 -3.65
CA PHE A 114 -30.97 -15.08 -2.40
C PHE A 114 -31.62 -15.71 -1.17
N SER A 115 -32.38 -16.81 -1.37
CA SER A 115 -33.06 -17.57 -0.31
C SER A 115 -32.34 -18.88 -0.02
N ASP A 116 -32.22 -19.23 1.26
CA ASP A 116 -31.67 -20.53 1.67
C ASP A 116 -32.74 -21.63 1.82
N LYS A 117 -34.01 -21.34 1.48
CA LYS A 117 -35.14 -22.26 1.66
C LYS A 117 -35.07 -23.40 0.63
N GLU A 118 -35.27 -24.63 1.08
CA GLU A 118 -35.29 -25.81 0.19
C GLU A 118 -36.42 -25.73 -0.85
N GLU A 119 -37.58 -25.16 -0.48
CA GLU A 119 -38.70 -24.96 -1.39
C GLU A 119 -38.33 -24.06 -2.57
N ASP A 120 -37.57 -23.02 -2.32
CA ASP A 120 -37.13 -22.10 -3.38
C ASP A 120 -36.11 -22.78 -4.31
N ARG A 121 -35.22 -23.63 -3.79
CA ARG A 121 -34.34 -24.46 -4.61
C ARG A 121 -35.10 -25.39 -5.55
N LYS A 122 -36.18 -26.05 -5.05
CA LYS A 122 -37.07 -26.87 -5.87
C LYS A 122 -37.76 -26.07 -6.96
N LYS A 123 -38.24 -24.85 -6.64
CA LYS A 123 -38.82 -23.93 -7.64
C LYS A 123 -37.83 -23.49 -8.68
N ILE A 124 -36.57 -23.17 -8.31
CA ILE A 124 -35.50 -22.83 -9.24
C ILE A 124 -35.31 -23.97 -10.23
N ILE A 125 -35.12 -25.22 -9.76
CA ILE A 125 -34.89 -26.37 -10.63
C ILE A 125 -36.06 -26.56 -11.58
N ALA A 126 -37.31 -26.58 -11.09
CA ALA A 126 -38.48 -26.77 -11.91
C ALA A 126 -38.63 -25.64 -12.97
N THR A 127 -38.34 -24.40 -12.63
CA THR A 127 -38.38 -23.28 -13.56
C THR A 127 -37.28 -23.39 -14.62
N MET A 128 -36.05 -23.73 -14.22
CA MET A 128 -34.93 -23.94 -15.16
C MET A 128 -35.22 -25.09 -16.12
N GLU A 129 -35.78 -26.19 -15.65
CA GLU A 129 -36.19 -27.33 -16.49
C GLU A 129 -37.28 -26.92 -17.48
N SER A 130 -38.29 -26.18 -17.04
CA SER A 130 -39.34 -25.66 -17.90
C SER A 130 -38.75 -24.76 -19.02
N ILE A 131 -37.85 -23.85 -18.69
CA ILE A 131 -37.18 -22.99 -19.66
C ILE A 131 -36.29 -23.82 -20.62
N ALA A 132 -35.63 -24.86 -20.12
CA ALA A 132 -34.77 -25.72 -20.91
C ALA A 132 -35.53 -26.53 -21.98
N THR A 133 -36.85 -26.70 -21.86
CA THR A 133 -37.67 -27.30 -22.93
C THR A 133 -37.87 -26.39 -24.15
N GLU A 134 -37.54 -25.11 -24.05
CA GLU A 134 -37.67 -24.15 -25.14
C GLU A 134 -36.68 -24.45 -26.27
N THR A 135 -37.18 -24.61 -27.49
CA THR A 135 -36.37 -24.97 -28.67
C THR A 135 -36.02 -23.77 -29.54
N THR A 136 -36.66 -22.62 -29.34
CA THR A 136 -36.53 -21.42 -30.18
C THR A 136 -35.29 -20.59 -29.86
N ASN A 137 -34.80 -20.62 -28.63
CA ASN A 137 -33.60 -19.87 -28.21
C ASN A 137 -32.33 -20.66 -28.52
N LYS A 138 -31.82 -20.52 -29.74
CA LYS A 138 -30.62 -21.22 -30.23
C LYS A 138 -29.35 -20.84 -29.44
N GLU A 139 -29.25 -19.63 -28.93
CA GLU A 139 -28.05 -19.15 -28.25
C GLU A 139 -27.93 -19.79 -26.84
N ASN A 140 -29.02 -19.98 -26.13
CA ASN A 140 -29.05 -20.59 -24.82
C ASN A 140 -29.16 -22.13 -24.85
N LYS A 141 -29.50 -22.70 -26.00
CA LYS A 141 -29.70 -24.15 -26.16
C LYS A 141 -28.55 -25.01 -25.58
N PRO A 142 -27.26 -24.66 -25.79
CA PRO A 142 -26.16 -25.43 -25.17
C PRO A 142 -26.21 -25.41 -23.64
N GLY A 143 -26.65 -24.31 -23.03
CA GLY A 143 -26.83 -24.21 -21.57
C GLY A 143 -28.02 -25.05 -21.10
N TYR A 144 -29.12 -25.03 -21.82
CA TYR A 144 -30.29 -25.87 -21.54
C TYR A 144 -29.97 -27.35 -21.58
N ASP A 145 -29.27 -27.76 -22.62
CA ASP A 145 -28.88 -29.16 -22.81
C ASP A 145 -27.90 -29.65 -21.72
N ALA A 146 -26.92 -28.80 -21.37
CA ALA A 146 -25.94 -29.10 -20.34
C ALA A 146 -26.60 -29.26 -18.96
N PHE A 147 -27.50 -28.37 -18.57
CA PHE A 147 -28.25 -28.44 -17.32
C PHE A 147 -29.18 -29.68 -17.28
N SER A 148 -29.91 -29.94 -18.37
CA SER A 148 -30.82 -31.11 -18.47
C SER A 148 -30.07 -32.41 -18.42
N ALA A 149 -28.78 -32.46 -18.78
CA ALA A 149 -27.95 -33.65 -18.76
C ALA A 149 -27.41 -34.03 -17.36
N LEU A 150 -27.59 -33.15 -16.35
CA LEU A 150 -27.26 -33.46 -14.96
C LEU A 150 -28.28 -34.39 -14.31
N THR A 151 -27.80 -35.24 -13.38
CA THR A 151 -28.71 -36.02 -12.53
C THR A 151 -29.45 -35.09 -11.55
N GLU A 152 -30.58 -35.55 -11.00
CA GLU A 152 -31.33 -34.78 -10.00
C GLU A 152 -30.48 -34.38 -8.79
N GLU A 153 -29.64 -35.29 -8.31
CA GLU A 153 -28.71 -35.02 -7.21
C GLU A 153 -27.69 -33.95 -7.58
N GLN A 154 -27.14 -33.99 -8.81
CA GLN A 154 -26.20 -33.00 -9.31
C GLN A 154 -26.89 -31.63 -9.45
N LYS A 155 -28.13 -31.58 -9.96
CA LYS A 155 -28.92 -30.31 -10.04
C LYS A 155 -29.17 -29.72 -8.67
N GLN A 156 -29.61 -30.54 -7.71
CA GLN A 156 -29.88 -30.09 -6.33
C GLN A 156 -28.61 -29.53 -5.67
N THR A 157 -27.49 -30.23 -5.82
CA THR A 157 -26.22 -29.84 -5.25
C THR A 157 -25.68 -28.56 -5.93
N LEU A 158 -25.74 -28.49 -7.25
CA LEU A 158 -25.33 -27.28 -8.01
C LEU A 158 -26.16 -26.07 -7.57
N ILE A 159 -27.50 -26.16 -7.64
CA ILE A 159 -28.39 -25.05 -7.27
C ILE A 159 -28.21 -24.63 -5.82
N GLY A 160 -27.98 -25.57 -4.89
CA GLY A 160 -27.68 -25.27 -3.50
C GLY A 160 -26.42 -24.46 -3.28
N ASN A 161 -25.44 -24.62 -4.18
CA ASN A 161 -24.13 -24.00 -4.07
C ASN A 161 -23.91 -22.83 -5.04
N ILE A 162 -24.91 -22.46 -5.85
CA ILE A 162 -24.88 -21.23 -6.63
C ILE A 162 -25.12 -20.02 -5.74
N ARG A 163 -24.35 -18.98 -5.99
CA ARG A 163 -24.55 -17.61 -5.46
C ARG A 163 -24.57 -16.64 -6.62
N ILE A 164 -25.46 -15.67 -6.57
CA ILE A 164 -25.51 -14.58 -7.57
C ILE A 164 -25.26 -13.28 -6.82
N THR A 165 -24.38 -12.46 -7.37
CA THR A 165 -24.15 -11.09 -6.93
C THR A 165 -24.48 -10.20 -8.13
N ASP A 166 -25.69 -9.69 -8.15
CA ASP A 166 -26.19 -8.78 -9.19
C ASP A 166 -25.96 -7.31 -8.83
N SER A 167 -26.24 -6.42 -9.77
CA SER A 167 -26.05 -4.96 -9.58
C SER A 167 -24.68 -4.64 -8.99
N ASN A 168 -23.68 -5.48 -9.30
CA ASN A 168 -22.39 -5.38 -8.68
C ASN A 168 -21.67 -4.12 -9.16
N VAL A 169 -20.76 -3.71 -8.34
CA VAL A 169 -20.00 -2.48 -8.54
C VAL A 169 -19.20 -2.50 -9.85
N SER A 170 -19.12 -1.36 -10.48
CA SER A 170 -18.32 -1.11 -11.67
C SER A 170 -16.83 -1.37 -11.40
N ILE A 171 -16.00 -1.31 -12.43
CA ILE A 171 -14.56 -1.39 -12.26
C ILE A 171 -14.00 -0.29 -11.34
N TYR A 172 -14.58 0.92 -11.39
CA TYR A 172 -14.21 2.03 -10.52
C TYR A 172 -14.56 1.76 -9.06
N ASP A 173 -15.76 1.26 -8.80
CA ASP A 173 -16.17 0.91 -7.44
C ASP A 173 -15.35 -0.26 -6.87
N THR A 174 -14.93 -1.19 -7.74
CA THR A 174 -14.03 -2.28 -7.33
C THR A 174 -12.65 -1.74 -6.95
N MET A 175 -12.17 -0.70 -7.64
CA MET A 175 -10.95 0.02 -7.25
C MET A 175 -11.10 0.73 -5.91
N GLU A 176 -12.23 1.38 -5.66
CA GLU A 176 -12.50 2.01 -4.36
C GLU A 176 -12.61 0.97 -3.22
N GLN A 177 -13.21 -0.19 -3.48
CA GLN A 177 -13.19 -1.31 -2.53
C GLN A 177 -11.76 -1.78 -2.23
N LEU A 178 -10.89 -1.86 -3.23
CA LEU A 178 -9.49 -2.22 -3.04
C LEU A 178 -8.75 -1.16 -2.21
N LYS A 179 -8.92 0.12 -2.53
CA LYS A 179 -8.35 1.24 -1.76
C LYS A 179 -8.76 1.17 -0.30
N TYR A 180 -10.07 1.06 -0.03
CA TYR A 180 -10.58 0.96 1.34
C TYR A 180 -9.96 -0.22 2.13
N ARG A 181 -9.75 -1.37 1.48
CA ARG A 181 -9.16 -2.54 2.14
C ARG A 181 -7.67 -2.39 2.43
N LEU A 182 -6.96 -1.67 1.59
CA LEU A 182 -5.51 -1.49 1.69
C LEU A 182 -5.11 -0.19 2.41
N GLU A 183 -6.06 0.70 2.70
CA GLU A 183 -5.82 2.00 3.33
C GLU A 183 -5.04 1.88 4.64
N LEU A 184 -5.42 0.94 5.52
CA LEU A 184 -4.73 0.70 6.80
C LEU A 184 -3.34 0.08 6.63
N SER A 185 -3.05 -0.52 5.47
CA SER A 185 -1.74 -1.09 5.16
C SER A 185 -0.81 -0.09 4.50
N ALA A 186 -1.35 0.96 3.90
CA ALA A 186 -0.57 1.97 3.19
C ALA A 186 0.19 2.89 4.15
N PRO A 187 1.40 3.35 3.79
CA PRO A 187 2.07 4.41 4.51
C PRO A 187 1.25 5.72 4.44
N ILE A 188 1.28 6.50 5.54
CA ILE A 188 0.56 7.77 5.61
C ILE A 188 1.00 8.71 4.47
N GLY A 189 0.02 9.23 3.73
CA GLY A 189 0.26 10.15 2.60
C GLY A 189 0.80 9.50 1.32
N ALA A 190 0.85 8.16 1.23
CA ALA A 190 1.35 7.43 0.06
C ALA A 190 0.34 6.40 -0.49
N LEU A 191 -0.96 6.54 -0.19
CA LEU A 191 -1.98 5.55 -0.55
C LEU A 191 -2.01 5.28 -2.06
N ASP A 192 -2.06 6.29 -2.90
CA ASP A 192 -2.18 6.10 -4.36
C ASP A 192 -0.95 5.38 -4.92
N SER A 193 0.27 5.81 -4.58
CA SER A 193 1.50 5.15 -5.04
C SER A 193 1.65 3.72 -4.51
N PHE A 194 1.15 3.46 -3.30
CA PHE A 194 1.09 2.13 -2.73
C PHE A 194 0.13 1.22 -3.51
N ILE A 195 -1.08 1.70 -3.80
CA ILE A 195 -2.08 0.99 -4.61
C ILE A 195 -1.54 0.71 -6.02
N ASP A 196 -0.93 1.70 -6.66
CA ASP A 196 -0.35 1.54 -8.01
C ASP A 196 0.74 0.47 -8.02
N SER A 197 1.59 0.42 -6.99
CA SER A 197 2.63 -0.60 -6.85
C SER A 197 2.05 -1.99 -6.66
N VAL A 198 1.04 -2.15 -5.80
CA VAL A 198 0.35 -3.42 -5.56
C VAL A 198 -0.36 -3.90 -6.82
N LEU A 199 -1.07 -2.99 -7.52
CA LEU A 199 -1.76 -3.31 -8.77
C LEU A 199 -0.79 -3.66 -9.89
N GLY A 200 0.31 -2.94 -10.04
CA GLY A 200 1.33 -3.22 -11.05
C GLY A 200 1.95 -4.61 -10.87
N TRP A 201 2.26 -4.98 -9.62
CA TRP A 201 2.74 -6.32 -9.30
C TRP A 201 1.68 -7.40 -9.53
N TRP A 202 0.45 -7.16 -9.08
CA TRP A 202 -0.68 -8.07 -9.27
C TRP A 202 -0.98 -8.31 -10.74
N PHE A 203 -1.04 -7.25 -11.55
CA PHE A 203 -1.27 -7.34 -12.99
C PHE A 203 -0.21 -8.20 -13.70
N ARG A 204 1.07 -8.00 -13.37
CA ARG A 204 2.17 -8.79 -13.94
C ARG A 204 2.01 -10.27 -13.62
N ASN A 205 1.76 -10.62 -12.35
CA ASN A 205 1.51 -12.00 -11.96
C ASN A 205 0.27 -12.59 -12.64
N SER A 206 -0.78 -11.78 -12.82
CA SER A 206 -2.00 -12.23 -13.53
C SER A 206 -1.73 -12.52 -14.99
N VAL A 207 -0.93 -11.69 -15.68
CA VAL A 207 -0.50 -11.93 -17.06
C VAL A 207 0.32 -13.22 -17.16
N ASP A 208 1.26 -13.43 -16.24
CA ASP A 208 2.07 -14.65 -16.20
C ASP A 208 1.19 -15.90 -16.03
N MET A 209 0.20 -15.83 -15.13
CA MET A 209 -0.78 -16.92 -14.95
C MET A 209 -1.59 -17.20 -16.22
N LEU A 210 -2.04 -16.14 -16.92
CA LEU A 210 -2.83 -16.28 -18.15
C LEU A 210 -2.00 -16.80 -19.34
N GLN A 211 -0.70 -16.49 -19.40
CA GLN A 211 0.21 -16.96 -20.44
C GLN A 211 0.68 -18.40 -20.22
N ALA A 212 0.61 -18.89 -19.00
CA ALA A 212 1.11 -20.22 -18.67
C ALA A 212 0.26 -21.31 -19.34
N GLY A 213 0.91 -22.22 -20.05
CA GLY A 213 0.24 -23.40 -20.62
C GLY A 213 -0.21 -24.43 -19.59
N THR A 214 0.07 -24.22 -18.32
CA THR A 214 -0.30 -25.09 -17.17
C THR A 214 -0.92 -24.20 -16.07
N LYS A 215 -1.73 -24.83 -15.21
CA LYS A 215 -2.35 -24.15 -14.08
C LYS A 215 -1.27 -23.53 -13.18
N GLN A 216 -1.28 -22.21 -13.08
CA GLN A 216 -0.49 -21.44 -12.12
C GLN A 216 -1.41 -20.78 -11.10
N THR A 217 -0.95 -20.70 -9.88
CA THR A 217 -1.71 -20.12 -8.77
C THR A 217 -0.86 -19.12 -8.00
N ILE A 218 -1.53 -18.13 -7.41
CA ILE A 218 -0.93 -17.21 -6.45
C ILE A 218 -1.64 -17.32 -5.10
N SER A 219 -0.87 -17.50 -4.02
CA SER A 219 -1.45 -17.63 -2.69
C SER A 219 -1.76 -16.26 -2.08
N LYS A 220 -2.78 -16.21 -1.21
CA LYS A 220 -3.07 -15.02 -0.38
C LYS A 220 -1.85 -14.62 0.48
N ALA A 221 -1.08 -15.60 0.95
CA ALA A 221 0.15 -15.34 1.70
C ALA A 221 1.18 -14.59 0.85
N ALA A 222 1.37 -14.96 -0.43
CA ALA A 222 2.27 -14.26 -1.33
C ALA A 222 1.83 -12.80 -1.57
N VAL A 223 0.51 -12.56 -1.72
CA VAL A 223 -0.06 -11.22 -1.85
C VAL A 223 0.22 -10.40 -0.59
N ASN A 224 -0.04 -10.96 0.60
CA ASN A 224 0.19 -10.29 1.88
C ASN A 224 1.68 -9.96 2.09
N ASN A 225 2.58 -10.89 1.74
CA ASN A 225 4.02 -10.66 1.82
C ASN A 225 4.46 -9.51 0.91
N TYR A 226 3.91 -9.45 -0.31
CA TYR A 226 4.21 -8.33 -1.22
C TYR A 226 3.68 -7.00 -0.69
N ILE A 227 2.44 -6.97 -0.17
CA ILE A 227 1.84 -5.79 0.45
C ILE A 227 2.73 -5.26 1.58
N GLN A 228 3.24 -6.14 2.44
CA GLN A 228 4.14 -5.75 3.54
C GLN A 228 5.47 -5.20 3.00
N ALA A 229 6.11 -5.91 2.07
CA ALA A 229 7.37 -5.47 1.47
C ALA A 229 7.24 -4.13 0.75
N CYS A 230 6.15 -3.94 0.00
CA CYS A 230 5.84 -2.69 -0.69
C CYS A 230 5.65 -1.53 0.31
N ARG A 231 4.90 -1.77 1.41
CA ARG A 231 4.74 -0.78 2.47
C ARG A 231 6.08 -0.36 3.09
N ASP A 232 6.93 -1.35 3.39
CA ASP A 232 8.21 -1.10 4.05
C ASP A 232 9.16 -0.35 3.10
N GLN A 233 9.17 -0.69 1.81
CA GLN A 233 9.95 0.03 0.79
C GLN A 233 9.47 1.48 0.64
N ILE A 234 8.16 1.70 0.44
CA ILE A 234 7.60 3.05 0.30
C ILE A 234 7.84 3.86 1.57
N ARG A 235 7.72 3.25 2.77
CA ARG A 235 7.99 3.92 4.05
C ARG A 235 9.45 4.34 4.18
N ALA A 236 10.39 3.53 3.72
CA ALA A 236 11.81 3.85 3.73
C ALA A 236 12.14 4.99 2.75
N ASP A 237 11.48 5.02 1.59
CA ASP A 237 11.78 5.97 0.51
C ASP A 237 10.88 7.24 0.55
N ALA A 238 9.80 7.24 1.33
CA ALA A 238 8.71 8.21 1.21
C ALA A 238 8.86 9.46 2.11
N LEU A 239 10.06 9.87 2.45
CA LEU A 239 10.28 11.18 3.07
C LEU A 239 10.65 12.20 1.99
N PRO A 240 9.70 12.97 1.44
CA PRO A 240 10.01 13.99 0.43
C PRO A 240 10.90 15.05 1.05
N ASP A 241 11.95 15.40 0.31
CA ASP A 241 12.87 16.46 0.68
C ASP A 241 12.46 17.76 -0.02
N GLU A 242 11.64 18.55 0.67
CA GLU A 242 11.13 19.83 0.14
C GLU A 242 12.05 21.00 0.46
N PHE A 243 13.02 20.80 1.35
CA PHE A 243 14.02 21.80 1.74
C PHE A 243 15.41 21.43 1.19
N PHE A 244 15.45 20.67 0.11
CA PHE A 244 16.68 20.26 -0.56
C PHE A 244 17.56 21.44 -0.97
N GLU A 245 16.96 22.52 -1.50
CA GLU A 245 17.71 23.68 -1.94
C GLU A 245 18.39 24.39 -0.77
N LYS A 246 19.68 24.71 -0.95
CA LYS A 246 20.46 25.40 0.06
C LYS A 246 19.94 26.84 0.23
N VAL A 247 19.59 27.20 1.45
CA VAL A 247 19.22 28.59 1.79
C VAL A 247 20.49 29.42 1.88
N GLU A 248 20.60 30.43 1.03
CA GLU A 248 21.68 31.40 1.12
C GLU A 248 21.46 32.35 2.30
N ILE A 249 22.48 32.46 3.16
CA ILE A 249 22.48 33.34 4.33
C ILE A 249 23.35 34.52 4.03
N ASP A 250 22.74 35.70 3.86
CA ASP A 250 23.43 36.98 3.75
C ASP A 250 23.90 37.50 5.11
N ASP A 251 24.44 38.70 5.15
CA ASP A 251 24.96 39.29 6.40
C ASP A 251 23.83 39.77 7.32
N ALA A 252 22.69 40.17 6.75
CA ALA A 252 21.50 40.53 7.52
C ALA A 252 20.88 39.35 8.24
N ALA A 253 20.70 38.24 7.53
CA ALA A 253 20.20 36.97 8.11
C ALA A 253 21.14 36.38 9.15
N LEU A 254 22.48 36.56 8.99
CA LEU A 254 23.45 36.18 10.01
C LEU A 254 23.27 37.05 11.29
N GLU A 255 23.14 38.36 11.13
CA GLU A 255 22.92 39.28 12.27
C GLU A 255 21.60 39.01 12.99
N GLU A 256 20.51 38.75 12.26
CA GLU A 256 19.21 38.31 12.82
C GLU A 256 19.30 37.02 13.64
N SER A 257 20.23 36.13 13.29
CA SER A 257 20.38 34.86 13.95
C SER A 257 21.39 34.84 15.10
N LYS A 258 22.07 35.95 15.39
CA LYS A 258 23.18 36.01 16.37
C LYS A 258 22.79 35.62 17.79
N ASP A 259 21.55 35.91 18.18
CA ASP A 259 21.03 35.62 19.52
C ASP A 259 20.58 34.17 19.72
N LYS A 260 20.52 33.38 18.67
CA LYS A 260 20.25 31.93 18.77
C LYS A 260 21.39 31.23 19.50
N THR A 261 21.06 30.36 20.44
CA THR A 261 22.03 29.65 21.30
C THR A 261 23.10 28.93 20.49
N PHE A 262 22.73 28.21 19.42
CA PHE A 262 23.70 27.52 18.60
C PHE A 262 24.69 28.47 17.87
N VAL A 263 24.27 29.69 17.53
CA VAL A 263 25.14 30.70 16.93
C VAL A 263 26.09 31.29 17.98
N LYS A 264 25.59 31.53 19.20
CA LYS A 264 26.44 31.90 20.35
C LYS A 264 27.48 30.82 20.62
N GLN A 265 27.11 29.54 20.63
CA GLN A 265 28.03 28.41 20.79
C GLN A 265 29.12 28.39 19.70
N LEU A 266 28.78 28.68 18.44
CA LEU A 266 29.74 28.82 17.36
C LEU A 266 30.67 30.05 17.52
N THR A 267 30.21 31.05 18.27
CA THR A 267 31.03 32.18 18.61
C THR A 267 32.03 31.85 19.71
N LEU A 268 31.66 31.06 20.70
CA LEU A 268 32.55 30.59 21.76
C LEU A 268 33.78 29.84 21.22
N VAL A 269 33.68 29.19 20.09
CA VAL A 269 34.79 28.42 19.45
C VAL A 269 35.39 29.16 18.25
N ASP A 270 35.18 30.45 18.10
CA ASP A 270 35.65 31.25 16.96
C ASP A 270 35.34 30.69 15.57
N ALA A 271 34.18 30.03 15.41
CA ALA A 271 33.76 29.57 14.12
C ALA A 271 33.69 30.73 13.10
N THR A 272 34.21 30.50 11.91
CA THR A 272 34.27 31.52 10.85
C THR A 272 32.87 31.95 10.42
N LYS A 273 32.79 33.15 9.83
CA LYS A 273 31.54 33.68 9.26
C LYS A 273 30.91 32.71 8.27
N ARG A 274 31.70 31.98 7.46
CA ARG A 274 31.23 30.98 6.50
C ARG A 274 30.62 29.76 7.21
N GLU A 275 31.28 29.28 8.27
CA GLU A 275 30.79 28.16 9.06
C GLU A 275 29.47 28.51 9.75
N LYS A 276 29.36 29.68 10.34
CA LYS A 276 28.08 30.17 10.95
C LYS A 276 26.96 30.28 9.92
N LYS A 277 27.22 30.80 8.72
CA LYS A 277 26.21 30.88 7.65
C LYS A 277 25.77 29.49 7.20
N THR A 278 26.68 28.53 7.08
CA THR A 278 26.35 27.15 6.72
C THR A 278 25.52 26.49 7.82
N ALA A 279 25.87 26.64 9.08
CA ALA A 279 25.11 26.13 10.21
C ALA A 279 23.68 26.68 10.27
N ILE A 280 23.50 27.98 10.02
CA ILE A 280 22.18 28.62 9.96
C ILE A 280 21.34 28.07 8.81
N SER A 281 21.95 27.85 7.64
CA SER A 281 21.27 27.24 6.50
C SER A 281 20.80 25.81 6.82
N ASP A 282 21.69 24.98 7.38
CA ASP A 282 21.38 23.60 7.74
C ASP A 282 20.32 23.55 8.86
N TYR A 283 20.41 24.41 9.87
CA TYR A 283 19.41 24.54 10.93
C TYR A 283 18.01 24.86 10.37
N LYS A 284 17.92 25.94 9.54
CA LYS A 284 16.62 26.38 8.98
C LYS A 284 15.98 25.27 8.14
N ARG A 285 16.77 24.59 7.31
CA ARG A 285 16.32 23.51 6.44
C ARG A 285 15.86 22.29 7.25
N ALA A 286 16.67 21.80 8.17
CA ALA A 286 16.33 20.64 9.00
C ALA A 286 15.12 20.94 9.90
N TYR A 287 15.06 22.11 10.54
CA TYR A 287 13.92 22.51 11.34
C TYR A 287 12.61 22.56 10.52
N GLY A 288 12.67 23.18 9.34
CA GLY A 288 11.53 23.28 8.44
C GLY A 288 11.06 21.88 7.96
N GLN A 289 12.00 21.04 7.54
CA GLN A 289 11.70 19.71 7.03
C GLN A 289 11.18 18.75 8.13
N ARG A 290 11.82 18.72 9.30
CA ARG A 290 11.38 17.94 10.45
C ARG A 290 9.99 18.35 10.93
N SER A 291 9.76 19.67 11.05
CA SER A 291 8.44 20.22 11.41
C SER A 291 7.36 19.86 10.40
N LYS A 292 7.68 19.87 9.10
CA LYS A 292 6.73 19.51 8.05
C LYS A 292 6.41 18.03 8.09
N TRP A 293 7.40 17.12 8.17
CA TRP A 293 7.15 15.69 8.26
C TRP A 293 6.31 15.33 9.48
N LEU A 294 6.55 15.98 10.63
CA LEU A 294 5.74 15.77 11.84
C LEU A 294 4.30 16.24 11.65
N ARG A 295 4.09 17.43 11.13
CA ARG A 295 2.76 17.99 10.86
C ARG A 295 1.97 17.19 9.84
N ASP A 296 2.63 16.68 8.81
CA ASP A 296 2.04 15.86 7.76
C ASP A 296 1.85 14.39 8.21
N GLY A 297 2.18 14.06 9.47
CA GLY A 297 2.04 12.71 10.03
C GLY A 297 2.97 11.65 9.42
N ARG A 298 4.02 12.07 8.69
CA ARG A 298 4.99 11.15 8.04
C ARG A 298 6.01 10.57 9.01
N VAL A 299 6.25 11.24 10.11
CA VAL A 299 7.19 10.88 11.16
C VAL A 299 6.52 11.09 12.50
N ALA A 300 6.68 10.15 13.42
CA ALA A 300 6.23 10.32 14.80
C ALA A 300 7.28 11.08 15.64
N GLN A 301 6.85 11.80 16.67
CA GLN A 301 7.77 12.51 17.59
C GLN A 301 8.80 11.54 18.19
N SER A 302 8.37 10.35 18.60
CA SER A 302 9.26 9.32 19.17
C SER A 302 10.39 8.88 18.22
N GLU A 303 10.21 9.00 16.92
CA GLU A 303 11.28 8.71 15.94
C GLU A 303 12.34 9.82 15.96
N TYR A 304 11.93 11.09 16.13
CA TYR A 304 12.88 12.19 16.33
C TYR A 304 13.60 12.08 17.66
N ASP A 305 12.87 11.76 18.74
CA ASP A 305 13.47 11.60 20.07
C ASP A 305 14.55 10.51 20.03
N SER A 306 14.29 9.39 19.36
CA SER A 306 15.26 8.31 19.18
C SER A 306 16.47 8.72 18.32
N PHE A 307 16.23 9.47 17.26
CA PHE A 307 17.30 9.98 16.38
C PHE A 307 18.18 10.99 17.11
N ASP A 308 17.57 11.93 17.82
CA ASP A 308 18.26 12.96 18.58
C ASP A 308 19.08 12.35 19.72
N ALA A 309 18.55 11.33 20.41
CA ALA A 309 19.29 10.56 21.40
C ALA A 309 20.52 9.87 20.81
N ASN A 310 20.40 9.26 19.62
CA ASN A 310 21.53 8.64 18.92
C ASN A 310 22.59 9.69 18.52
N LEU A 311 22.18 10.86 18.03
CA LEU A 311 23.11 11.96 17.73
C LEU A 311 23.84 12.45 18.98
N GLN A 312 23.12 12.54 20.12
CA GLN A 312 23.71 12.95 21.39
C GLN A 312 24.70 11.92 21.91
N GLU A 313 24.41 10.63 21.82
CA GLU A 313 25.32 9.55 22.21
C GLU A 313 26.61 9.57 21.38
N GLU A 314 26.48 9.71 20.06
CA GLU A 314 27.62 9.84 19.14
C GLU A 314 28.47 11.09 19.42
N TRP A 315 27.82 12.22 19.72
CA TRP A 315 28.52 13.45 20.11
C TRP A 315 29.22 13.27 21.46
N GLN A 316 28.54 12.71 22.48
CA GLN A 316 29.04 12.60 23.83
C GLN A 316 30.38 11.83 23.88
N SER A 317 30.43 10.69 23.20
CA SER A 317 31.65 9.86 23.17
C SER A 317 32.88 10.62 22.66
N ARG A 318 32.71 11.50 21.67
CA ARG A 318 33.82 12.31 21.11
C ARG A 318 34.09 13.55 21.92
N PHE A 319 33.04 14.10 22.52
CA PHE A 319 33.15 15.27 23.39
C PHE A 319 33.94 14.94 24.66
N ASP A 320 33.70 13.77 25.26
CA ASP A 320 34.46 13.28 26.40
C ASP A 320 35.96 13.13 26.09
N MET A 321 36.30 12.62 24.90
CA MET A 321 37.70 12.57 24.45
C MET A 321 38.33 13.96 24.35
N MET A 322 37.60 14.95 23.83
CA MET A 322 38.09 16.32 23.78
C MET A 322 38.26 16.93 25.18
N LEU A 323 37.36 16.60 26.14
CA LEU A 323 37.48 17.05 27.53
C LEU A 323 38.75 16.48 28.16
N ASP A 324 39.02 15.18 27.98
CA ASP A 324 40.25 14.53 28.49
C ASP A 324 41.49 15.18 27.90
N ASP A 325 41.51 15.45 26.58
CA ASP A 325 42.65 16.08 25.88
C ASP A 325 42.86 17.55 26.30
N THR A 326 41.85 18.20 26.85
CA THR A 326 41.91 19.64 27.21
C THR A 326 41.95 19.85 28.73
N GLU A 327 42.05 18.78 29.53
CA GLU A 327 42.17 18.87 30.98
C GLU A 327 43.41 19.69 31.40
N GLY A 328 43.18 20.70 32.22
CA GLY A 328 44.25 21.60 32.73
C GLY A 328 44.81 22.61 31.71
N GLN A 329 44.26 22.66 30.46
CA GLN A 329 44.67 23.66 29.48
C GLN A 329 43.97 25.02 29.73
N GLY A 330 44.60 26.07 29.21
CA GLY A 330 44.04 27.42 29.28
C GLY A 330 42.84 27.64 28.33
N GLU A 331 42.22 28.79 28.49
CA GLU A 331 40.97 29.12 27.73
C GLU A 331 41.17 29.12 26.22
N GLU A 332 42.27 29.66 25.73
CA GLU A 332 42.58 29.75 24.28
C GLU A 332 42.84 28.33 23.67
N GLU A 333 43.48 27.43 24.39
CA GLU A 333 43.69 26.05 23.96
C GLU A 333 42.34 25.30 23.94
N ARG A 334 41.51 25.47 24.95
CA ARG A 334 40.15 24.87 25.06
C ARG A 334 39.26 25.37 23.95
N LYS A 335 39.30 26.66 23.66
CA LYS A 335 38.56 27.27 22.56
C LYS A 335 39.00 26.74 21.19
N THR A 336 40.31 26.59 20.98
CA THR A 336 40.88 26.02 19.77
C THR A 336 40.49 24.55 19.61
N ALA A 337 40.55 23.76 20.67
CA ALA A 337 40.11 22.38 20.66
C ALA A 337 38.60 22.26 20.32
N GLY A 338 37.77 23.13 20.90
CA GLY A 338 36.35 23.22 20.55
C GLY A 338 36.09 23.54 19.07
N HIS A 339 36.90 24.44 18.46
CA HIS A 339 36.79 24.70 17.03
C HIS A 339 37.19 23.49 16.16
N VAL A 340 38.26 22.79 16.51
CA VAL A 340 38.70 21.56 15.83
C VAL A 340 37.62 20.50 15.94
N PHE A 341 37.10 20.30 17.16
CA PHE A 341 36.01 19.36 17.42
C PHE A 341 34.77 19.65 16.58
N TYR A 342 34.32 20.92 16.50
CA TYR A 342 33.22 21.35 15.65
C TYR A 342 33.49 21.02 14.18
N ARG A 343 34.68 21.33 13.66
CA ARG A 343 35.03 21.07 12.26
C ARG A 343 35.06 19.58 11.92
N GLU A 344 35.63 18.76 12.76
CA GLU A 344 35.80 17.33 12.52
C GLU A 344 34.47 16.55 12.69
N ASN A 345 33.56 17.03 13.52
CA ASN A 345 32.29 16.35 13.79
C ASN A 345 31.12 16.92 12.99
N TYR A 346 31.16 18.16 12.58
CA TYR A 346 30.06 18.82 11.88
C TYR A 346 30.44 19.27 10.46
N VAL A 347 31.50 20.06 10.28
CA VAL A 347 31.80 20.69 8.97
C VAL A 347 32.29 19.64 7.96
N ALA A 348 33.30 18.88 8.34
CA ALA A 348 33.92 17.83 7.53
C ALA A 348 34.15 16.56 8.35
N PRO A 349 33.07 15.84 8.70
CA PRO A 349 33.18 14.69 9.57
C PRO A 349 34.03 13.59 8.92
N GLN A 350 34.94 13.02 9.71
CA GLN A 350 35.85 11.95 9.29
C GLN A 350 35.16 10.56 9.35
N TYR A 351 33.91 10.50 9.74
CA TYR A 351 33.09 9.29 9.86
C TYR A 351 31.71 9.51 9.24
N GLN A 352 31.00 8.42 9.01
CA GLN A 352 29.64 8.50 8.48
C GLN A 352 28.69 8.99 9.58
N LEU A 353 28.06 10.15 9.31
CA LEU A 353 27.03 10.66 10.21
C LEU A 353 25.81 9.74 10.21
N PRO A 354 25.13 9.57 11.36
CA PRO A 354 23.85 8.88 11.43
C PRO A 354 22.86 9.48 10.44
N LEU A 355 22.14 8.63 9.71
CA LEU A 355 21.10 9.05 8.79
C LEU A 355 19.74 8.95 9.47
N PHE A 356 18.90 9.96 9.25
CA PHE A 356 17.50 9.86 9.64
C PHE A 356 16.76 9.00 8.62
N ARG A 357 16.39 7.78 9.02
CA ARG A 357 15.93 6.72 8.11
C ARG A 357 16.97 6.51 6.99
N ASN A 358 16.52 6.39 5.74
CA ASN A 358 17.41 6.29 4.58
C ASN A 358 17.62 7.65 3.88
N ASN A 359 17.33 8.77 4.54
CA ASN A 359 17.48 10.08 3.94
C ASN A 359 18.96 10.46 3.88
N ALA A 360 19.52 10.46 2.67
CA ALA A 360 20.91 10.80 2.39
C ALA A 360 21.20 12.31 2.41
N SER A 361 20.23 13.17 2.66
CA SER A 361 20.40 14.62 2.69
C SER A 361 21.14 15.03 3.96
N GLY A 362 22.43 15.27 3.82
CA GLY A 362 23.33 15.53 4.95
C GLY A 362 22.92 16.73 5.83
N TYR A 363 22.11 17.66 5.30
CA TYR A 363 21.64 18.82 6.07
C TYR A 363 20.64 18.41 7.19
N ILE A 364 19.92 17.29 7.04
CA ILE A 364 19.01 16.79 8.09
C ILE A 364 19.80 16.50 9.36
N THR A 365 20.84 15.68 9.25
CA THR A 365 21.69 15.34 10.39
C THR A 365 22.45 16.54 10.91
N LYS A 366 23.10 17.31 10.02
CA LYS A 366 23.86 18.49 10.40
C LYS A 366 22.99 19.55 11.08
N GLY A 367 21.80 19.83 10.51
CA GLY A 367 20.86 20.76 11.11
C GLY A 367 20.26 20.24 12.41
N SER A 368 20.09 18.92 12.60
CA SER A 368 19.66 18.32 13.87
C SER A 368 20.69 18.54 14.97
N TYR A 369 21.99 18.43 14.68
CA TYR A 369 23.04 18.85 15.64
C TYR A 369 22.91 20.32 16.04
N GLN A 370 22.56 21.21 15.11
CA GLN A 370 22.32 22.63 15.48
C GLN A 370 21.03 22.83 16.28
N ILE A 371 20.00 22.00 16.08
CA ILE A 371 18.79 22.01 16.91
C ILE A 371 19.17 21.61 18.34
N LEU A 372 19.88 20.49 18.53
CA LEU A 372 20.36 20.03 19.84
C LEU A 372 21.31 21.03 20.50
N SER A 373 22.18 21.72 19.71
CA SER A 373 23.04 22.77 20.20
C SER A 373 22.24 24.00 20.63
N ASN A 374 21.15 24.35 19.92
CA ASN A 374 20.28 25.45 20.29
C ASN A 374 19.55 25.19 21.62
N ASP A 375 19.23 23.93 21.90
CA ASP A 375 18.56 23.49 23.11
C ASP A 375 19.56 23.20 24.28
N LYS A 376 20.83 23.58 24.10
CA LYS A 376 21.93 23.33 25.05
C LYS A 376 22.14 21.84 25.41
N THR A 377 21.56 20.92 24.65
CA THR A 377 21.72 19.46 24.85
C THR A 377 23.14 19.02 24.49
N ILE A 378 23.70 19.61 23.44
CA ILE A 378 25.11 19.44 23.02
C ILE A 378 25.82 20.79 22.91
N GLY A 379 27.15 20.75 22.89
CA GLY A 379 27.97 21.95 22.72
C GLY A 379 29.26 21.69 21.97
N TRP A 380 29.93 22.77 21.59
CA TRP A 380 31.17 22.72 20.83
C TRP A 380 32.40 23.10 21.66
N HIS A 381 32.22 23.98 22.66
CA HIS A 381 33.29 24.38 23.59
C HIS A 381 33.30 23.44 24.81
N PRO A 382 34.44 23.02 25.37
CA PRO A 382 34.50 22.25 26.61
C PRO A 382 33.60 22.79 27.71
N ASP A 383 33.58 24.09 27.93
CA ASP A 383 32.83 24.78 28.99
C ASP A 383 31.54 25.44 28.48
N TYR A 384 30.93 24.95 27.40
CA TYR A 384 29.79 25.60 26.76
C TYR A 384 28.61 25.89 27.70
N LYS A 385 28.38 25.03 28.69
CA LYS A 385 27.28 25.21 29.63
C LYS A 385 27.48 26.41 30.54
N ASP A 386 28.70 26.56 31.09
CA ASP A 386 29.04 27.64 32.01
C ASP A 386 29.08 28.98 31.25
N LEU A 387 29.75 29.02 30.09
CA LEU A 387 29.89 30.24 29.29
C LEU A 387 28.56 30.74 28.71
N LEU A 388 27.58 29.86 28.47
CA LEU A 388 26.24 30.29 28.04
C LEU A 388 25.33 30.73 29.18
N ASN A 389 25.59 30.30 30.43
CA ASN A 389 24.81 30.71 31.56
C ASN A 389 25.27 32.11 32.10
N ASP A 390 26.56 32.40 32.01
CA ASP A 390 27.11 33.73 32.37
C ASP A 390 26.56 34.86 31.46
N ASP A 391 26.25 34.54 30.21
CA ASP A 391 25.63 35.49 29.26
C ASP A 391 24.18 35.89 29.65
N GLU A 392 23.43 34.96 30.33
CA GLU A 392 22.06 35.19 30.79
C GLU A 392 21.98 35.99 32.12
N THR A 393 23.10 36.15 32.84
CA THR A 393 23.13 36.85 34.13
C THR A 393 23.51 38.33 34.00
N VAL A 394 23.83 38.79 32.78
CA VAL A 394 24.29 40.16 32.52
C VAL A 394 23.18 41.06 31.92
N GLU A 395 21.95 40.54 31.68
CA GLU A 395 20.75 41.32 31.34
C GLU A 395 19.91 41.57 32.60
#